data_41b416824fe184660866f650be9b8688
#
_entry.id   41b416824fe184660866f650be9b8688
#
_cell.length_a   1.000
_cell.length_b   1.000
_cell.length_c   1.000
_cell.angle_alpha   90.00
_cell.angle_beta   90.00
_cell.angle_gamma   90.00
#
_symmetry.space_group_name_H-M   'P 1'
#
loop_
_entity.id
_entity.type
_entity.pdbx_description
1 polymer ?
#
loop_
_entity_poly.entity_id
_entity_poly.type
_entity_poly.pdbx_seq_one_letter_code
_entity_poly.pdbx_strand_id
1 'polypeptide(L)' 'MRTLLRNTTTGLFFQGPDQWTSDPAKARDFRMIDRAIGFIETWRLKNMELAFAFRGGHKVTAVPPEKIALRYSES' A
#
# COMPACT_ATOMS: atom_id res chain seq x y z
N MET A 1 -8.63 -7.23 -7.29
CA MET A 1 -7.96 -6.82 -6.03
C MET A 1 -7.19 -5.52 -6.26
N ARG A 2 -7.31 -4.61 -5.34
CA ARG A 2 -6.59 -3.33 -5.40
C ARG A 2 -5.40 -3.36 -4.45
N THR A 3 -4.27 -2.84 -4.89
CA THR A 3 -3.04 -2.76 -4.09
C THR A 3 -2.84 -1.32 -3.67
N LEU A 4 -2.98 -1.06 -2.37
CA LEU A 4 -2.96 0.28 -1.79
C LEU A 4 -1.76 0.45 -0.87
N LEU A 5 -1.42 1.69 -0.57
CA LEU A 5 -0.43 2.03 0.45
C LEU A 5 -1.12 2.74 1.62
N ARG A 6 -0.83 2.30 2.83
CA ARG A 6 -1.39 2.87 4.04
C ARG A 6 -0.28 3.32 4.97
N ASN A 7 -0.45 4.50 5.53
CA ASN A 7 0.47 5.02 6.54
C ASN A 7 0.11 4.42 7.90
N THR A 8 1.06 3.71 8.52
CA THR A 8 0.82 3.04 9.80
C THR A 8 0.64 4.00 10.96
N THR A 9 1.19 5.22 10.85
CA THR A 9 1.09 6.24 11.89
C THR A 9 -0.27 6.92 11.88
N THR A 10 -0.77 7.28 10.69
CA THR A 10 -2.03 8.02 10.56
C THR A 10 -3.22 7.13 10.26
N GLY A 11 -2.99 5.93 9.73
CA GLY A 11 -4.06 5.04 9.26
C GLY A 11 -4.65 5.45 7.93
N LEU A 12 -4.09 6.46 7.26
CA LEU A 12 -4.61 6.97 5.99
C LEU A 12 -3.96 6.27 4.80
N PHE A 13 -4.72 6.17 3.71
CA PHE A 13 -4.26 5.59 2.47
C PHE A 13 -3.72 6.66 1.53
N PHE A 14 -2.67 6.32 0.78
CA PHE A 14 -2.13 7.21 -0.24
C PHE A 14 -3.13 7.36 -1.38
N GLN A 15 -3.45 8.60 -1.73
CA GLN A 15 -4.37 8.92 -2.81
C GLN A 15 -3.64 9.57 -4.00
N GLY A 16 -2.71 10.43 -3.71
CA GLY A 16 -1.93 11.14 -4.72
C GLY A 16 -0.85 11.99 -4.05
N PRO A 17 -0.07 12.76 -4.82
CA PRO A 17 0.95 13.63 -4.23
C PRO A 17 0.33 14.54 -3.17
N ASP A 18 0.83 14.44 -1.95
CA ASP A 18 0.34 15.19 -0.79
C ASP A 18 -1.14 14.99 -0.48
N GLN A 19 -1.73 13.89 -0.97
CA GLN A 19 -3.12 13.58 -0.72
C GLN A 19 -3.27 12.22 -0.06
N TRP A 20 -3.98 12.19 1.06
CA TRP A 20 -4.25 11.00 1.85
C TRP A 20 -5.75 10.90 2.12
N THR A 21 -6.25 9.70 2.22
CA THR A 21 -7.67 9.47 2.42
C THR A 21 -7.91 8.34 3.42
N SER A 22 -8.97 8.47 4.20
CA SER A 22 -9.43 7.39 5.07
C SER A 22 -10.29 6.37 4.32
N ASP A 23 -10.68 6.69 3.09
CA ASP A 23 -11.56 5.84 2.28
C ASP A 23 -10.73 5.00 1.32
N PRO A 24 -10.67 3.66 1.51
CA PRO A 24 -9.91 2.80 0.60
C PRO A 24 -10.38 2.88 -0.86
N ALA A 25 -11.65 3.20 -1.08
CA ALA A 25 -12.20 3.30 -2.43
C ALA A 25 -11.63 4.49 -3.20
N LYS A 26 -11.16 5.53 -2.49
CA LYS A 26 -10.55 6.71 -3.09
C LYS A 26 -9.03 6.61 -3.16
N ALA A 27 -8.44 5.59 -2.55
CA ALA A 27 -7.00 5.41 -2.53
C ALA A 27 -6.48 5.00 -3.91
N ARG A 28 -5.23 5.35 -4.17
CA ARG A 28 -4.59 4.96 -5.43
C ARG A 28 -4.35 3.45 -5.47
N ASP A 29 -4.74 2.84 -6.57
CA ASP A 29 -4.48 1.43 -6.84
C ASP A 29 -3.17 1.31 -7.62
N PHE A 30 -2.15 0.73 -6.99
CA PHE A 30 -0.86 0.48 -7.64
C PHE A 30 -0.89 -0.75 -8.54
N ARG A 31 -1.95 -1.55 -8.45
CA ARG A 31 -2.21 -2.78 -9.23
C ARG A 31 -1.25 -3.92 -8.92
N MET A 32 0.04 -3.64 -8.88
CA MET A 32 1.08 -4.66 -8.66
C MET A 32 1.85 -4.36 -7.38
N ILE A 33 2.17 -5.41 -6.65
CA ILE A 33 2.95 -5.30 -5.40
C ILE A 33 4.30 -4.64 -5.68
N ASP A 34 4.97 -5.04 -6.76
CA ASP A 34 6.28 -4.49 -7.14
C ASP A 34 6.23 -2.98 -7.33
N ARG A 35 5.16 -2.48 -7.94
CA ARG A 35 5.00 -1.04 -8.17
C ARG A 35 4.81 -0.29 -6.87
N ALA A 36 4.03 -0.86 -5.95
CA ALA A 36 3.81 -0.25 -4.64
C ALA A 36 5.11 -0.21 -3.83
N ILE A 37 5.85 -1.31 -3.81
CA ILE A 37 7.14 -1.38 -3.11
C ILE A 37 8.14 -0.41 -3.76
N GLY A 38 8.22 -0.39 -5.09
CA GLY A 38 9.09 0.52 -5.81
C GLY A 38 8.79 1.98 -5.51
N PHE A 39 7.51 2.32 -5.36
CA PHE A 39 7.10 3.66 -5.00
C PHE A 39 7.60 4.03 -3.60
N ILE A 40 7.44 3.12 -2.63
CA ILE A 40 7.94 3.34 -1.27
C ILE A 40 9.44 3.59 -1.28
N GLU A 41 10.20 2.79 -2.03
CA GLU A 41 11.65 2.90 -2.10
C GLU A 41 12.09 4.19 -2.81
N THR A 42 11.48 4.51 -3.94
CA THR A 42 11.81 5.69 -4.74
C THR A 42 11.61 6.98 -3.95
N TRP A 43 10.50 7.06 -3.24
CA TRP A 43 10.14 8.26 -2.47
C TRP A 43 10.60 8.18 -1.01
N ARG A 44 11.28 7.09 -0.64
CA ARG A 44 11.80 6.86 0.72
C ARG A 44 10.75 7.08 1.80
N LEU A 45 9.57 6.54 1.55
CA LEU A 45 8.46 6.66 2.48
C LEU A 45 8.70 5.77 3.70
N LYS A 46 8.38 6.32 4.88
CA LYS A 46 8.51 5.60 6.14
C LYS A 46 7.13 5.28 6.70
N ASN A 47 7.07 4.23 7.52
CA ASN A 47 5.82 3.84 8.20
C ASN A 47 4.69 3.52 7.22
N MET A 48 5.05 2.83 6.13
CA MET A 48 4.08 2.40 5.13
C MET A 48 3.86 0.90 5.19
N GLU A 49 2.64 0.49 4.89
CA GLU A 49 2.30 -0.92 4.73
C GLU A 49 1.48 -1.09 3.46
N LEU A 50 1.53 -2.30 2.91
CA LEU A 50 0.70 -2.65 1.77
C LEU A 50 -0.68 -3.02 2.27
N ALA A 51 -1.71 -2.54 1.59
CA ALA A 51 -3.08 -2.84 1.92
C ALA A 51 -3.77 -3.39 0.68
N PHE A 52 -4.44 -4.53 0.84
CA PHE A 52 -5.12 -5.21 -0.26
C PHE A 52 -6.63 -5.11 -0.05
N ALA A 53 -7.30 -4.45 -0.97
CA ALA A 53 -8.74 -4.28 -0.95
C ALA A 53 -9.37 -5.21 -1.98
N PHE A 54 -10.28 -6.07 -1.53
CA PHE A 54 -10.95 -7.02 -2.40
C PHE A 54 -12.26 -6.43 -2.90
N ARG A 55 -12.59 -6.78 -4.15
CA ARG A 55 -13.81 -6.31 -4.79
C ARG A 55 -15.05 -6.74 -3.99
N GLY A 56 -15.92 -5.78 -3.72
CA GLY A 56 -17.18 -6.04 -3.00
C GLY A 56 -17.02 -6.19 -1.50
N GLY A 57 -15.80 -6.10 -0.97
CA GLY A 57 -15.55 -6.21 0.46
C GLY A 57 -15.18 -4.88 1.08
N HIS A 58 -15.52 -4.73 2.34
CA HIS A 58 -15.07 -3.57 3.13
C HIS A 58 -13.79 -3.86 3.89
N LYS A 59 -13.30 -5.09 3.81
CA LYS A 59 -12.09 -5.49 4.52
C LYS A 59 -10.85 -5.16 3.71
N VAL A 60 -9.89 -4.58 4.39
CA VAL A 60 -8.57 -4.30 3.82
C VAL A 60 -7.56 -5.09 4.65
N THR A 61 -6.77 -5.94 3.98
CA THR A 61 -5.71 -6.70 4.62
C THR A 61 -4.41 -5.93 4.48
N ALA A 62 -3.80 -5.57 5.62
CA ALA A 62 -2.54 -4.85 5.63
C ALA A 62 -1.37 -5.80 5.85
N VAL A 63 -0.30 -5.63 5.07
CA VAL A 63 0.91 -6.46 5.17
C VAL A 63 2.12 -5.54 5.19
N PRO A 64 3.04 -5.71 6.18
CA PRO A 64 4.28 -4.93 6.20
C PRO A 64 5.11 -5.17 4.95
N PRO A 65 5.70 -4.12 4.35
CA PRO A 65 6.50 -4.28 3.12
C PRO A 65 7.69 -5.22 3.31
N GLU A 66 8.27 -5.26 4.51
CA GLU A 66 9.42 -6.11 4.80
C GLU A 66 9.14 -7.60 4.56
N LYS A 67 7.93 -8.06 4.90
CA LYS A 67 7.56 -9.45 4.69
C LYS A 67 7.44 -9.80 3.21
N ILE A 68 7.00 -8.85 2.40
CA ILE A 68 6.85 -9.07 0.97
C ILE A 68 8.20 -8.94 0.27
N ALA A 69 9.01 -7.95 0.66
CA ALA A 69 10.35 -7.74 0.11
C ALA A 69 11.24 -8.96 0.31
N LEU A 70 11.15 -9.62 1.47
CA LEU A 70 11.92 -10.84 1.73
C LEU A 70 11.61 -11.96 0.75
N ARG A 71 10.36 -12.10 0.33
CA ARG A 71 9.98 -13.10 -0.66
C ARG A 71 10.57 -12.81 -2.03
N TYR A 72 10.60 -11.54 -2.42
CA TYR A 72 11.13 -11.15 -3.72
C TYR A 72 12.64 -11.17 -3.77
N SER A 73 13.31 -10.90 -2.66
CA SER A 73 14.77 -10.91 -2.63
C SER A 73 15.36 -12.31 -2.63
N GLU A 74 14.59 -13.33 -2.34
CA GLU A 74 15.03 -14.73 -2.38
C GLU A 74 14.89 -15.39 -3.75
N SER A 75 14.23 -14.73 -4.67
CA SER A 75 13.98 -15.31 -6.00
C SER A 75 15.07 -14.99 -7.00
#